data_a434a4922adf8012192342570c7e3c7b
#
_entry.id   a434a4922adf8012192342570c7e3c7b
#
_cell.length_a   1.000
_cell.length_b   1.000
_cell.length_c   1.000
_cell.angle_alpha   90.00
_cell.angle_beta   90.00
_cell.angle_gamma   90.00
#
_symmetry.space_group_name_H-M   'P 1'
#
loop_
_entity.id
_entity.type
_entity.pdbx_description
1 polymer ?
#
loop_
_entity_poly.entity_id
_entity_poly.type
_entity_poly.pdbx_seq_one_letter_code
_entity_poly.pdbx_strand_id
1 'polypeptide(L)'
;MNKEGQIVEQLLSDNIDIVKGAVEMVKKSTNPQFIQPLVALFVSTTDVELKEDLRHMLNTIKVKGFEDELMHCLRKPAWKKDYGAIMAFMWNAGGNPTEYVRELLSIAISGGPETMLECFSIIEVMEGPLSEEQLIESQTLLHDAHQKETNEYNKNLIALLSNAIADKEIDID
;
A
#
# COMPACT_ATOMS: atom_id res chain seq x y z
N MET A 1 12.10 1.55 -28.44
CA MET A 1 11.77 1.29 -27.03
C MET A 1 12.97 1.67 -26.19
N ASN A 2 12.80 2.41 -25.11
CA ASN A 2 13.91 2.75 -24.22
C ASN A 2 14.29 1.54 -23.36
N LYS A 3 15.47 1.58 -22.71
CA LYS A 3 15.99 0.49 -21.87
C LYS A 3 15.00 0.10 -20.74
N GLU A 4 14.31 1.07 -20.17
CA GLU A 4 13.35 0.88 -19.08
C GLU A 4 12.10 0.11 -19.53
N GLY A 5 11.55 0.45 -20.70
CA GLY A 5 10.44 -0.30 -21.28
C GLY A 5 10.78 -1.77 -21.58
N GLN A 6 12.03 -2.03 -21.99
CA GLN A 6 12.50 -3.41 -22.18
C GLN A 6 12.54 -4.18 -20.85
N ILE A 7 12.99 -3.55 -19.76
CA ILE A 7 13.01 -4.18 -18.44
C ILE A 7 11.57 -4.47 -17.96
N VAL A 8 10.63 -3.55 -18.17
CA VAL A 8 9.21 -3.79 -17.82
C VAL A 8 8.64 -4.98 -18.57
N GLU A 9 8.92 -5.10 -19.88
CA GLU A 9 8.50 -6.28 -20.65
C GLU A 9 9.14 -7.58 -20.13
N GLN A 10 10.40 -7.54 -19.72
CA GLN A 10 11.09 -8.69 -19.15
C GLN A 10 10.50 -9.09 -17.78
N LEU A 11 10.08 -8.13 -16.94
CA LEU A 11 9.38 -8.40 -15.68
C LEU A 11 8.02 -9.08 -15.89
N LEU A 12 7.39 -8.86 -17.04
CA LEU A 12 6.09 -9.43 -17.39
C LEU A 12 6.21 -10.67 -18.31
N SER A 13 7.41 -11.22 -18.48
CA SER A 13 7.67 -12.40 -19.31
C SER A 13 7.10 -13.67 -18.67
N ASP A 14 6.64 -14.64 -19.49
CA ASP A 14 6.29 -15.98 -19.05
C ASP A 14 7.51 -16.85 -18.70
N ASN A 15 8.72 -16.40 -19.05
CA ASN A 15 9.96 -17.11 -18.77
C ASN A 15 10.54 -16.65 -17.43
N ILE A 16 10.55 -17.54 -16.44
CA ILE A 16 11.00 -17.25 -15.08
C ILE A 16 12.47 -16.80 -14.99
N ASP A 17 13.35 -17.30 -15.85
CA ASP A 17 14.77 -16.91 -15.85
C ASP A 17 14.94 -15.47 -16.35
N ILE A 18 14.14 -15.08 -17.35
CA ILE A 18 14.08 -13.68 -17.84
C ILE A 18 13.55 -12.77 -16.74
N VAL A 19 12.48 -13.18 -16.06
CA VAL A 19 11.88 -12.43 -14.94
C VAL A 19 12.90 -12.24 -13.81
N LYS A 20 13.55 -13.29 -13.35
CA LYS A 20 14.57 -13.21 -12.28
C LYS A 20 15.73 -12.29 -12.70
N GLY A 21 16.18 -12.37 -13.94
CA GLY A 21 17.19 -11.45 -14.49
C GLY A 21 16.75 -9.99 -14.49
N ALA A 22 15.50 -9.72 -14.85
CA ALA A 22 14.92 -8.37 -14.81
C ALA A 22 14.78 -7.83 -13.39
N VAL A 23 14.36 -8.65 -12.43
CA VAL A 23 14.29 -8.29 -10.99
C VAL A 23 15.67 -7.87 -10.49
N GLU A 24 16.72 -8.62 -10.80
CA GLU A 24 18.10 -8.25 -10.43
C GLU A 24 18.54 -6.89 -11.03
N MET A 25 18.12 -6.57 -12.25
CA MET A 25 18.42 -5.27 -12.85
C MET A 25 17.73 -4.10 -12.14
N VAL A 26 16.52 -4.30 -11.60
CA VAL A 26 15.78 -3.23 -10.92
C VAL A 26 16.07 -3.10 -9.43
N LYS A 27 16.72 -4.06 -8.79
CA LYS A 27 17.09 -4.01 -7.35
C LYS A 27 17.84 -2.73 -6.94
N LYS A 28 18.59 -2.13 -7.83
CA LYS A 28 19.37 -0.91 -7.60
C LYS A 28 18.77 0.33 -8.27
N SER A 29 17.61 0.19 -8.88
CA SER A 29 16.94 1.29 -9.56
C SER A 29 16.20 2.18 -8.56
N THR A 30 16.24 3.50 -8.80
CA THR A 30 15.42 4.49 -8.09
C THR A 30 14.26 4.99 -8.95
N ASN A 31 13.94 4.31 -10.05
CA ASN A 31 12.89 4.70 -10.96
C ASN A 31 11.54 4.14 -10.48
N PRO A 32 10.56 5.00 -10.10
CA PRO A 32 9.27 4.57 -9.57
C PRO A 32 8.43 3.75 -10.57
N GLN A 33 8.67 3.90 -11.88
CA GLN A 33 7.91 3.15 -12.90
C GLN A 33 8.03 1.61 -12.77
N PHE A 34 9.01 1.10 -12.03
CA PHE A 34 9.15 -0.34 -11.81
C PHE A 34 8.26 -0.86 -10.67
N ILE A 35 7.74 0.01 -9.80
CA ILE A 35 6.96 -0.40 -8.62
C ILE A 35 5.70 -1.16 -9.01
N GLN A 36 4.87 -0.62 -9.92
CA GLN A 36 3.65 -1.30 -10.35
C GLN A 36 3.92 -2.66 -11.02
N PRO A 37 4.90 -2.79 -11.95
CA PRO A 37 5.30 -4.11 -12.50
C PRO A 37 5.78 -5.09 -11.43
N LEU A 38 6.56 -4.64 -10.43
CA LEU A 38 7.03 -5.50 -9.34
C LEU A 38 5.87 -5.98 -8.44
N VAL A 39 4.93 -5.09 -8.12
CA VAL A 39 3.72 -5.46 -7.37
C VAL A 39 2.85 -6.41 -8.20
N ALA A 40 2.68 -6.17 -9.50
CA ALA A 40 1.95 -7.08 -10.40
C ALA A 40 2.58 -8.48 -10.40
N LEU A 41 3.90 -8.55 -10.48
CA LEU A 41 4.65 -9.80 -10.42
C LEU A 41 4.48 -10.49 -9.05
N PHE A 42 4.57 -9.75 -7.94
CA PHE A 42 4.34 -10.26 -6.60
C PHE A 42 2.95 -10.88 -6.43
N VAL A 43 1.92 -10.22 -6.96
CA VAL A 43 0.53 -10.69 -6.89
C VAL A 43 0.30 -11.94 -7.75
N SER A 44 0.96 -12.04 -8.91
CA SER A 44 0.71 -13.10 -9.90
C SER A 44 1.62 -14.30 -9.77
N THR A 45 2.85 -14.15 -9.25
CA THR A 45 3.81 -15.27 -9.21
C THR A 45 3.40 -16.38 -8.25
N THR A 46 3.61 -17.63 -8.68
CA THR A 46 3.49 -18.84 -7.87
C THR A 46 4.85 -19.37 -7.40
N ASP A 47 5.95 -18.80 -7.88
CA ASP A 47 7.31 -19.13 -7.44
C ASP A 47 7.53 -18.52 -6.04
N VAL A 48 7.68 -19.39 -5.04
CA VAL A 48 7.76 -18.99 -3.63
C VAL A 48 9.04 -18.18 -3.36
N GLU A 49 10.17 -18.57 -3.93
CA GLU A 49 11.45 -17.88 -3.77
C GLU A 49 11.39 -16.47 -4.36
N LEU A 50 10.91 -16.37 -5.60
CA LEU A 50 10.72 -15.08 -6.25
C LEU A 50 9.75 -14.17 -5.47
N LYS A 51 8.68 -14.74 -4.92
CA LYS A 51 7.70 -13.98 -4.13
C LYS A 51 8.31 -13.40 -2.87
N GLU A 52 9.16 -14.14 -2.17
CA GLU A 52 9.86 -13.66 -0.99
C GLU A 52 10.94 -12.63 -1.33
N ASP A 53 11.66 -12.80 -2.42
CA ASP A 53 12.62 -11.80 -2.92
C ASP A 53 11.90 -10.47 -3.25
N LEU A 54 10.77 -10.52 -3.94
CA LEU A 54 9.95 -9.35 -4.24
C LEU A 54 9.40 -8.70 -2.97
N ARG A 55 8.94 -9.49 -1.99
CA ARG A 55 8.49 -8.99 -0.69
C ARG A 55 9.58 -8.24 0.02
N HIS A 56 10.77 -8.82 0.13
CA HIS A 56 11.92 -8.18 0.75
C HIS A 56 12.29 -6.88 0.03
N MET A 57 12.34 -6.92 -1.29
CA MET A 57 12.66 -5.74 -2.12
C MET A 57 11.64 -4.61 -1.90
N LEU A 58 10.34 -4.90 -2.01
CA LEU A 58 9.27 -3.90 -1.86
C LEU A 58 9.18 -3.34 -0.44
N ASN A 59 9.52 -4.11 0.58
CA ASN A 59 9.59 -3.65 1.98
C ASN A 59 10.78 -2.73 2.26
N THR A 60 11.82 -2.73 1.43
CA THR A 60 13.07 -2.02 1.71
C THR A 60 13.42 -0.93 0.70
N ILE A 61 12.67 -0.87 -0.39
CA ILE A 61 12.94 0.08 -1.48
C ILE A 61 12.76 1.53 -1.04
N LYS A 62 13.68 2.41 -1.46
CA LYS A 62 13.62 3.85 -1.19
C LYS A 62 13.58 4.60 -2.52
N VAL A 63 12.39 4.84 -3.01
CA VAL A 63 12.13 5.50 -4.30
C VAL A 63 11.14 6.64 -4.09
N LYS A 64 11.46 7.83 -4.59
CA LYS A 64 10.53 8.97 -4.55
C LYS A 64 9.30 8.64 -5.40
N GLY A 65 8.11 8.88 -4.85
CA GLY A 65 6.84 8.55 -5.49
C GLY A 65 6.41 7.09 -5.28
N PHE A 66 7.04 6.38 -4.34
CA PHE A 66 6.69 5.00 -4.01
C PHE A 66 5.23 4.88 -3.54
N GLU A 67 4.80 5.82 -2.69
CA GLU A 67 3.43 5.89 -2.18
C GLU A 67 2.41 6.05 -3.31
N ASP A 68 2.69 6.93 -4.27
CA ASP A 68 1.83 7.17 -5.43
C ASP A 68 1.64 5.89 -6.26
N GLU A 69 2.74 5.18 -6.51
CA GLU A 69 2.73 3.92 -7.27
C GLU A 69 1.99 2.80 -6.52
N LEU A 70 2.12 2.71 -5.19
CA LEU A 70 1.35 1.76 -4.39
C LEU A 70 -0.14 2.13 -4.35
N MET A 71 -0.48 3.41 -4.28
CA MET A 71 -1.88 3.85 -4.39
C MET A 71 -2.49 3.47 -5.74
N HIS A 72 -1.74 3.60 -6.85
CA HIS A 72 -2.20 3.06 -8.14
C HIS A 72 -2.47 1.55 -8.11
N CYS A 73 -1.66 0.80 -7.38
CA CYS A 73 -1.89 -0.64 -7.17
C CYS A 73 -3.14 -0.93 -6.33
N LEU A 74 -3.33 -0.20 -5.23
CA LEU A 74 -4.47 -0.34 -4.32
C LEU A 74 -5.81 0.07 -4.96
N ARG A 75 -5.80 0.87 -6.03
CA ARG A 75 -7.00 1.22 -6.82
C ARG A 75 -7.43 0.12 -7.79
N LYS A 76 -6.73 -1.02 -7.86
CA LYS A 76 -7.07 -2.13 -8.77
C LYS A 76 -7.97 -3.16 -8.05
N PRO A 77 -9.29 -3.23 -8.33
CA PRO A 77 -10.20 -4.14 -7.61
C PRO A 77 -9.81 -5.61 -7.75
N ALA A 78 -9.17 -5.98 -8.86
CA ALA A 78 -8.67 -7.34 -9.10
C ALA A 78 -7.63 -7.80 -8.07
N TRP A 79 -6.97 -6.87 -7.37
CA TRP A 79 -5.94 -7.15 -6.37
C TRP A 79 -6.43 -7.02 -4.93
N LYS A 80 -7.73 -6.95 -4.73
CA LYS A 80 -8.35 -6.74 -3.40
C LYS A 80 -7.85 -7.74 -2.35
N LYS A 81 -7.64 -8.99 -2.71
CA LYS A 81 -7.11 -10.03 -1.81
C LYS A 81 -5.66 -9.79 -1.35
N ASP A 82 -4.92 -8.93 -2.07
CA ASP A 82 -3.52 -8.62 -1.81
C ASP A 82 -3.35 -7.20 -1.21
N TYR A 83 -4.44 -6.47 -0.93
CA TYR A 83 -4.38 -5.10 -0.39
C TYR A 83 -3.60 -5.02 0.92
N GLY A 84 -3.77 -6.00 1.82
CA GLY A 84 -2.98 -6.06 3.06
C GLY A 84 -1.48 -6.07 2.77
N ALA A 85 -1.02 -6.98 1.90
CA ALA A 85 0.40 -7.06 1.53
C ALA A 85 0.91 -5.77 0.86
N ILE A 86 0.11 -5.14 0.00
CA ILE A 86 0.49 -3.89 -0.68
C ILE A 86 0.60 -2.74 0.33
N MET A 87 -0.31 -2.65 1.30
CA MET A 87 -0.22 -1.67 2.40
C MET A 87 0.98 -1.94 3.29
N ALA A 88 1.30 -3.22 3.57
CA ALA A 88 2.49 -3.58 4.33
C ALA A 88 3.78 -3.06 3.67
N PHE A 89 3.90 -3.08 2.36
CA PHE A 89 5.04 -2.48 1.65
C PHE A 89 5.17 -0.98 1.95
N MET A 90 4.05 -0.26 2.02
CA MET A 90 4.04 1.18 2.24
C MET A 90 4.68 1.57 3.58
N TRP A 91 4.24 0.97 4.69
CA TRP A 91 4.77 1.33 6.00
C TRP A 91 6.16 0.70 6.25
N ASN A 92 6.44 -0.54 5.78
CA ASN A 92 7.75 -1.17 5.92
C ASN A 92 8.86 -0.40 5.17
N ALA A 93 8.56 0.12 3.99
CA ALA A 93 9.47 0.98 3.25
C ALA A 93 9.62 2.39 3.86
N GLY A 94 8.85 2.73 4.89
CA GLY A 94 8.87 4.04 5.54
C GLY A 94 8.23 5.12 4.69
N GLY A 95 7.20 4.77 3.93
CA GLY A 95 6.37 5.72 3.21
C GLY A 95 5.52 6.57 4.15
N ASN A 96 5.24 7.81 3.74
CA ASN A 96 4.39 8.74 4.48
C ASN A 96 3.21 9.22 3.61
N PRO A 97 2.14 8.42 3.48
CA PRO A 97 1.04 8.69 2.56
C PRO A 97 -0.03 9.63 3.14
N THR A 98 0.37 10.70 3.82
CA THR A 98 -0.55 11.66 4.48
C THR A 98 -1.61 12.20 3.53
N GLU A 99 -1.25 12.46 2.26
CA GLU A 99 -2.19 12.94 1.24
C GLU A 99 -3.30 11.92 0.91
N TYR A 100 -3.08 10.64 1.18
CA TYR A 100 -3.98 9.53 0.82
C TYR A 100 -4.76 8.96 2.00
N VAL A 101 -4.68 9.57 3.19
CA VAL A 101 -5.21 8.98 4.44
C VAL A 101 -6.67 8.54 4.31
N ARG A 102 -7.54 9.41 3.78
CA ARG A 102 -8.97 9.11 3.59
C ARG A 102 -9.19 7.96 2.61
N GLU A 103 -8.44 7.93 1.51
CA GLU A 103 -8.53 6.87 0.50
C GLU A 103 -8.04 5.53 1.05
N LEU A 104 -6.92 5.54 1.80
CA LEU A 104 -6.40 4.35 2.48
C LEU A 104 -7.41 3.76 3.46
N LEU A 105 -8.07 4.59 4.26
CA LEU A 105 -9.14 4.15 5.17
C LEU A 105 -10.31 3.51 4.39
N SER A 106 -10.74 4.10 3.29
CA SER A 106 -11.81 3.55 2.45
C SER A 106 -11.43 2.18 1.87
N ILE A 107 -10.20 2.04 1.38
CA ILE A 107 -9.66 0.78 0.85
C ILE A 107 -9.56 -0.26 1.98
N ALA A 108 -9.08 0.14 3.16
CA ALA A 108 -8.94 -0.73 4.33
C ALA A 108 -10.27 -1.32 4.76
N ILE A 109 -11.30 -0.49 4.92
CA ILE A 109 -12.65 -0.93 5.29
C ILE A 109 -13.19 -1.92 4.24
N SER A 110 -13.02 -1.63 2.96
CA SER A 110 -13.49 -2.51 1.88
C SER A 110 -12.69 -3.80 1.76
N GLY A 111 -11.42 -3.79 2.14
CA GLY A 111 -10.49 -4.91 2.05
C GLY A 111 -10.63 -5.93 3.18
N GLY A 112 -11.22 -5.54 4.29
CA GLY A 112 -11.46 -6.40 5.45
C GLY A 112 -10.39 -6.33 6.54
N PRO A 113 -10.45 -7.24 7.54
CA PRO A 113 -9.69 -7.12 8.79
C PRO A 113 -8.18 -6.98 8.61
N GLU A 114 -7.56 -7.81 7.78
CA GLU A 114 -6.11 -7.75 7.51
C GLU A 114 -5.70 -6.39 6.93
N THR A 115 -6.46 -5.90 5.95
CA THR A 115 -6.21 -4.61 5.34
C THR A 115 -6.38 -3.44 6.32
N MET A 116 -7.35 -3.54 7.23
CA MET A 116 -7.55 -2.56 8.31
C MET A 116 -6.37 -2.53 9.29
N LEU A 117 -5.80 -3.68 9.64
CA LEU A 117 -4.62 -3.76 10.51
C LEU A 117 -3.38 -3.15 9.84
N GLU A 118 -3.16 -3.41 8.56
CA GLU A 118 -2.05 -2.80 7.83
C GLU A 118 -2.24 -1.28 7.67
N CYS A 119 -3.48 -0.82 7.44
CA CYS A 119 -3.79 0.61 7.42
C CYS A 119 -3.52 1.26 8.78
N PHE A 120 -3.86 0.58 9.89
CA PHE A 120 -3.52 1.05 11.23
C PHE A 120 -2.01 1.22 11.40
N SER A 121 -1.21 0.24 10.96
CA SER A 121 0.26 0.34 10.99
C SER A 121 0.78 1.53 10.18
N ILE A 122 0.19 1.83 9.02
CA ILE A 122 0.53 3.03 8.23
C ILE A 122 0.24 4.30 9.05
N ILE A 123 -0.95 4.40 9.65
CA ILE A 123 -1.35 5.59 10.42
C ILE A 123 -0.43 5.78 11.63
N GLU A 124 -0.10 4.72 12.36
CA GLU A 124 0.80 4.76 13.52
C GLU A 124 2.17 5.37 13.19
N VAL A 125 2.78 4.96 12.06
CA VAL A 125 4.11 5.42 11.66
C VAL A 125 4.10 6.69 10.80
N MET A 126 2.93 7.12 10.34
CA MET A 126 2.77 8.30 9.49
C MET A 126 3.19 9.57 10.24
N GLU A 127 4.09 10.33 9.63
CA GLU A 127 4.65 11.55 10.20
C GLU A 127 3.88 12.79 9.73
N GLY A 128 3.84 13.79 10.61
CA GLY A 128 3.22 15.08 10.36
C GLY A 128 1.74 15.15 10.74
N PRO A 129 1.22 16.38 10.84
CA PRO A 129 -0.18 16.62 11.16
C PRO A 129 -1.09 16.30 9.98
N LEU A 130 -2.36 16.07 10.27
CA LEU A 130 -3.44 16.07 9.29
C LEU A 130 -4.08 17.46 9.22
N SER A 131 -4.53 17.87 8.04
CA SER A 131 -5.37 19.05 7.94
C SER A 131 -6.72 18.82 8.63
N GLU A 132 -7.37 19.91 9.06
CA GLU A 132 -8.71 19.82 9.67
C GLU A 132 -9.71 19.09 8.74
N GLU A 133 -9.63 19.37 7.43
CA GLU A 133 -10.46 18.70 6.42
C GLU A 133 -10.21 17.19 6.37
N GLN A 134 -8.94 16.77 6.32
CA GLN A 134 -8.57 15.35 6.32
C GLN A 134 -9.05 14.64 7.59
N LEU A 135 -8.94 15.30 8.74
CA LEU A 135 -9.39 14.75 10.01
C LEU A 135 -10.91 14.55 10.03
N ILE A 136 -11.68 15.58 9.66
CA ILE A 136 -13.15 15.55 9.62
C ILE A 136 -13.62 14.48 8.63
N GLU A 137 -13.08 14.46 7.42
CA GLU A 137 -13.47 13.47 6.40
C GLU A 137 -13.16 12.04 6.82
N SER A 138 -11.99 11.81 7.44
CA SER A 138 -11.57 10.50 7.93
C SER A 138 -12.47 10.02 9.07
N GLN A 139 -12.77 10.88 10.05
CA GLN A 139 -13.64 10.55 11.17
C GLN A 139 -15.09 10.29 10.71
N THR A 140 -15.58 11.07 9.76
CA THR A 140 -16.91 10.87 9.18
C THR A 140 -17.00 9.50 8.48
N LEU A 141 -16.01 9.17 7.66
CA LEU A 141 -15.93 7.88 6.96
C LEU A 141 -15.93 6.70 7.95
N LEU A 142 -15.10 6.79 9.00
CA LEU A 142 -14.98 5.73 10.00
C LEU A 142 -16.25 5.60 10.85
N HIS A 143 -16.88 6.72 11.23
CA HIS A 143 -18.15 6.71 11.93
C HIS A 143 -19.24 6.01 11.11
N ASP A 144 -19.41 6.39 9.84
CA ASP A 144 -20.40 5.80 8.95
C ASP A 144 -20.16 4.31 8.72
N ALA A 145 -18.90 3.90 8.58
CA ALA A 145 -18.53 2.50 8.43
C ALA A 145 -18.84 1.71 9.72
N HIS A 146 -18.53 2.25 10.89
CA HIS A 146 -18.82 1.61 12.18
C HIS A 146 -20.33 1.40 12.40
N GLN A 147 -21.16 2.38 12.02
CA GLN A 147 -22.62 2.28 12.13
C GLN A 147 -23.21 1.19 11.22
N LYS A 148 -22.62 0.96 10.05
CA LYS A 148 -23.08 -0.02 9.06
C LYS A 148 -22.52 -1.43 9.30
N GLU A 149 -21.42 -1.55 10.01
CA GLU A 149 -20.77 -2.83 10.26
C GLU A 149 -21.57 -3.64 11.28
N THR A 150 -21.71 -4.93 11.06
CA THR A 150 -22.45 -5.86 11.93
C THR A 150 -21.53 -6.83 12.67
N ASN A 151 -20.32 -7.04 12.16
CA ASN A 151 -19.32 -7.90 12.78
C ASN A 151 -18.58 -7.13 13.88
N GLU A 152 -18.66 -7.60 15.14
CA GLU A 152 -18.04 -6.93 16.27
C GLU A 152 -16.51 -6.83 16.18
N TYR A 153 -15.84 -7.81 15.58
CA TYR A 153 -14.39 -7.74 15.36
C TYR A 153 -14.02 -6.60 14.41
N ASN A 154 -14.74 -6.48 13.29
CA ASN A 154 -14.55 -5.39 12.34
C ASN A 154 -14.87 -4.02 12.96
N LYS A 155 -15.94 -3.92 13.77
CA LYS A 155 -16.26 -2.69 14.51
C LYS A 155 -15.10 -2.25 15.40
N ASN A 156 -14.49 -3.19 16.12
CA ASN A 156 -13.34 -2.90 16.98
C ASN A 156 -12.15 -2.41 16.16
N LEU A 157 -11.89 -2.96 14.98
CA LEU A 157 -10.82 -2.47 14.08
C LEU A 157 -11.12 -1.06 13.55
N ILE A 158 -12.37 -0.78 13.17
CA ILE A 158 -12.78 0.56 12.74
C ILE A 158 -12.62 1.57 13.89
N ALA A 159 -12.98 1.19 15.13
CA ALA A 159 -12.79 2.03 16.31
C ALA A 159 -11.28 2.28 16.58
N LEU A 160 -10.44 1.26 16.38
CA LEU A 160 -8.99 1.39 16.49
C LEU A 160 -8.43 2.41 15.50
N LEU A 161 -8.85 2.33 14.24
CA LEU A 161 -8.49 3.31 13.19
C LEU A 161 -8.97 4.72 13.55
N SER A 162 -10.19 4.85 14.08
CA SER A 162 -10.76 6.14 14.51
C SER A 162 -9.93 6.79 15.62
N ASN A 163 -9.48 6.00 16.60
CA ASN A 163 -8.62 6.50 17.68
C ASN A 163 -7.25 6.92 17.12
N ALA A 164 -6.64 6.11 16.26
CA ALA A 164 -5.35 6.45 15.67
C ALA A 164 -5.40 7.74 14.84
N ILE A 165 -6.50 7.99 14.13
CA ILE A 165 -6.70 9.26 13.39
C ILE A 165 -6.93 10.42 14.36
N ALA A 166 -7.68 10.22 15.45
CA ALA A 166 -7.93 11.28 16.45
C ALA A 166 -6.66 11.70 17.20
N ASP A 167 -5.69 10.79 17.34
CA ASP A 167 -4.40 11.04 17.99
C ASP A 167 -3.41 11.81 17.12
N LYS A 168 -3.71 12.02 15.81
CA LYS A 168 -2.88 12.84 14.93
C LYS A 168 -3.09 14.33 15.26
N GLU A 169 -1.97 15.07 15.31
CA GLU A 169 -2.01 16.52 15.48
C GLU A 169 -2.71 17.19 14.30
N ILE A 170 -3.38 18.31 14.59
CA ILE A 170 -4.00 19.16 13.57
C ILE A 170 -2.96 20.18 13.11
N ASP A 171 -2.81 20.34 11.81
CA ASP A 171 -2.05 21.45 11.22
C ASP A 171 -2.86 22.74 11.41
N ILE A 172 -2.41 23.58 12.33
CA ILE A 172 -3.02 24.88 12.61
C ILE A 172 -2.16 25.93 11.90
N ASP A 173 -2.45 26.17 10.61
CA ASP A 173 -1.92 27.32 9.86
C ASP A 173 -2.41 28.68 10.39
#